data_46fc38a46e9113b365697acb40e3464d
#
_entry.id   46fc38a46e9113b365697acb40e3464d
#
_cell.length_a   1.000
_cell.length_b   1.000
_cell.length_c   1.000
_cell.angle_alpha   90.00
_cell.angle_beta   90.00
_cell.angle_gamma   90.00
#
_symmetry.space_group_name_H-M   'P 1'
#
loop_
_entity.id
_entity.type
_entity.pdbx_description
1 polymer ?
#
loop_
_entity_poly.entity_id
_entity_poly.type
_entity_poly.pdbx_seq_one_letter_code
_entity_poly.pdbx_strand_id
1 'polypeptide(L)'
;WNRLPGTTTIHLPFELLDSPLPGTTMAHSKENFSGSSSLEGKNGMFVTKLMERELKNFTPDFVARKSVFCFENRMICLGTGIHNSNNEYPTETTLFQSTFQKGKSTILVNGEEEKEIGFKKKLSGTTEKLLSIRDGYNNHYFVKDGNVQIQITKQESRHEKTRAVTQGTFASAWIEHGKAPKNGTYEYLVWIQPTDQELKNYEATQTYEVLQRNDSAHIVHDRLT
;
A
#
# COMPACT_ATOMS: atom_id res chain seq x y z
N TRP A 1 -5.50 -10.72 -6.85
CA TRP A 1 -4.04 -10.73 -6.89
C TRP A 1 -3.45 -9.53 -7.64
N ASN A 2 -4.27 -8.62 -8.07
CA ASN A 2 -3.84 -7.34 -8.62
C ASN A 2 -3.59 -6.26 -7.53
N ARG A 3 -3.55 -6.64 -6.25
CA ARG A 3 -3.13 -5.79 -5.13
C ARG A 3 -1.77 -6.24 -4.63
N LEU A 4 -0.71 -5.63 -5.16
CA LEU A 4 0.66 -5.87 -4.70
C LEU A 4 0.99 -4.92 -3.55
N PRO A 5 1.51 -5.40 -2.41
CA PRO A 5 1.86 -4.55 -1.27
C PRO A 5 2.74 -3.36 -1.67
N GLY A 6 2.40 -2.20 -1.14
CA GLY A 6 3.10 -0.95 -1.40
C GLY A 6 2.80 -0.27 -2.74
N THR A 7 2.02 -0.85 -3.66
CA THR A 7 1.69 -0.19 -4.93
C THR A 7 0.61 0.87 -4.76
N THR A 8 0.72 1.97 -5.52
CA THR A 8 -0.33 2.97 -5.73
C THR A 8 -0.73 2.92 -7.19
N THR A 9 -1.98 2.62 -7.48
CA THR A 9 -2.44 2.39 -8.87
C THR A 9 -3.95 2.59 -9.00
N ILE A 10 -4.41 2.82 -10.23
CA ILE A 10 -5.82 2.66 -10.56
C ILE A 10 -6.13 1.15 -10.54
N HIS A 11 -7.13 0.74 -9.75
CA HIS A 11 -7.47 -0.67 -9.58
C HIS A 11 -8.35 -1.17 -10.74
N LEU A 12 -7.68 -1.53 -11.82
CA LEU A 12 -8.33 -2.03 -13.03
C LEU A 12 -8.77 -3.49 -12.88
N PRO A 13 -9.85 -3.92 -13.57
CA PRO A 13 -10.18 -5.32 -13.73
C PRO A 13 -9.10 -6.06 -14.51
N PHE A 14 -9.05 -7.38 -14.34
CA PHE A 14 -7.99 -8.22 -14.92
C PHE A 14 -7.84 -8.03 -16.43
N GLU A 15 -8.95 -7.90 -17.13
CA GLU A 15 -9.01 -7.78 -18.60
C GLU A 15 -8.32 -6.52 -19.14
N LEU A 16 -8.18 -5.50 -18.29
CA LEU A 16 -7.53 -4.23 -18.64
C LEU A 16 -6.08 -4.14 -18.16
N LEU A 17 -5.57 -5.17 -17.47
CA LEU A 17 -4.19 -5.20 -16.96
C LEU A 17 -3.17 -5.69 -17.99
N ASP A 18 -3.61 -6.20 -19.13
CA ASP A 18 -2.70 -6.68 -20.18
C ASP A 18 -1.88 -5.53 -20.76
N SER A 19 -0.58 -5.76 -20.94
CA SER A 19 0.27 -4.81 -21.64
C SER A 19 -0.23 -4.59 -23.06
N PRO A 20 -0.45 -3.34 -23.49
CA PRO A 20 -0.86 -3.03 -24.86
C PRO A 20 0.29 -3.20 -25.87
N LEU A 21 1.50 -3.52 -25.43
CA LEU A 21 2.68 -3.66 -26.27
C LEU A 21 2.94 -5.14 -26.55
N PRO A 22 2.77 -5.63 -27.79
CA PRO A 22 3.07 -7.01 -28.15
C PRO A 22 4.52 -7.38 -27.87
N GLY A 23 4.74 -8.55 -27.29
CA GLY A 23 6.07 -9.11 -27.04
C GLY A 23 6.87 -8.48 -25.91
N THR A 24 6.28 -7.55 -25.13
CA THR A 24 6.92 -7.00 -23.94
C THR A 24 5.97 -6.99 -22.77
N THR A 25 6.48 -7.34 -21.59
CA THR A 25 5.77 -7.24 -20.31
C THR A 25 6.12 -5.96 -19.56
N MET A 26 7.06 -5.15 -20.08
CA MET A 26 7.52 -3.93 -19.44
C MET A 26 7.22 -2.71 -20.30
N ALA A 27 6.45 -1.79 -19.73
CA ALA A 27 6.22 -0.48 -20.27
C ALA A 27 7.03 0.55 -19.47
N HIS A 28 7.80 1.38 -20.16
CA HIS A 28 8.60 2.43 -19.52
C HIS A 28 7.80 3.73 -19.43
N SER A 29 7.78 4.34 -18.25
CA SER A 29 7.28 5.70 -18.04
C SER A 29 8.23 6.73 -18.66
N LYS A 30 7.71 7.93 -18.97
CA LYS A 30 8.55 9.10 -19.31
C LYS A 30 9.15 9.75 -18.05
N GLU A 31 8.63 9.44 -16.86
CA GLU A 31 9.19 9.94 -15.61
C GLU A 31 10.48 9.19 -15.28
N ASN A 32 11.52 9.95 -15.00
CA ASN A 32 12.86 9.41 -14.75
C ASN A 32 13.33 9.63 -13.31
N PHE A 33 12.48 10.17 -12.43
CA PHE A 33 12.83 10.39 -11.04
C PHE A 33 12.54 9.16 -10.19
N SER A 34 13.59 8.43 -9.88
CA SER A 34 13.58 7.40 -8.84
C SER A 34 14.97 7.27 -8.25
N GLY A 35 15.05 6.92 -6.99
CA GLY A 35 16.34 6.78 -6.32
C GLY A 35 16.22 6.05 -5.01
N SER A 36 17.36 5.55 -4.54
CA SER A 36 17.50 4.93 -3.23
C SER A 36 18.82 5.32 -2.59
N SER A 37 18.84 5.29 -1.27
CA SER A 37 20.04 5.45 -0.46
C SER A 37 19.99 4.45 0.69
N SER A 38 21.15 4.01 1.14
CA SER A 38 21.27 3.14 2.31
C SER A 38 22.35 3.66 3.24
N LEU A 39 22.19 3.41 4.54
CA LEU A 39 23.14 3.74 5.59
C LEU A 39 23.40 2.49 6.41
N GLU A 40 24.67 2.04 6.43
CA GLU A 40 25.17 0.91 7.22
C GLU A 40 24.42 -0.42 7.00
N GLY A 41 23.68 -0.56 5.88
CA GLY A 41 22.89 -1.76 5.59
C GLY A 41 21.68 -1.99 6.51
N LYS A 42 21.37 -1.04 7.39
CA LYS A 42 20.24 -1.10 8.34
C LYS A 42 19.15 -0.10 8.04
N ASN A 43 19.52 1.09 7.62
CA ASN A 43 18.62 2.18 7.31
C ASN A 43 18.70 2.53 5.83
N GLY A 44 17.64 3.08 5.29
CA GLY A 44 17.63 3.48 3.90
C GLY A 44 16.35 4.18 3.49
N MET A 45 16.35 4.65 2.26
CA MET A 45 15.13 5.19 1.67
C MET A 45 15.03 4.83 0.19
N PHE A 46 13.81 4.80 -0.29
CA PHE A 46 13.47 4.73 -1.71
C PHE A 46 12.46 5.81 -2.04
N VAL A 47 12.67 6.51 -3.14
CA VAL A 47 11.74 7.52 -3.64
C VAL A 47 11.45 7.33 -5.12
N THR A 48 10.24 7.64 -5.55
CA THR A 48 9.85 7.58 -6.96
C THR A 48 8.70 8.54 -7.25
N LYS A 49 8.72 9.10 -8.44
CA LYS A 49 7.53 9.67 -9.07
C LYS A 49 6.93 8.63 -9.99
N LEU A 50 5.65 8.38 -9.82
CA LEU A 50 4.87 7.54 -10.73
C LEU A 50 4.24 8.42 -11.79
N MET A 51 4.26 7.96 -13.03
CA MET A 51 3.58 8.57 -14.16
C MET A 51 3.14 7.46 -15.11
N GLU A 52 1.88 7.46 -15.49
CA GLU A 52 1.36 6.52 -16.48
C GLU A 52 1.80 6.92 -17.89
N ARG A 53 1.75 5.98 -18.82
CA ARG A 53 2.11 6.21 -20.21
C ARG A 53 0.91 6.65 -21.05
N GLU A 54 1.19 7.42 -22.11
CA GLU A 54 0.22 7.80 -23.13
C GLU A 54 -0.06 6.62 -24.08
N LEU A 55 -0.73 5.60 -23.60
CA LEU A 55 -1.12 4.43 -24.38
C LEU A 55 -2.62 4.15 -24.22
N LYS A 56 -3.20 3.50 -25.20
CA LYS A 56 -4.59 3.03 -25.15
C LYS A 56 -4.78 2.16 -23.90
N ASN A 57 -5.87 2.35 -23.21
CA ASN A 57 -6.26 1.70 -21.95
C ASN A 57 -5.52 2.18 -20.69
N PHE A 58 -4.56 3.08 -20.80
CA PHE A 58 -3.96 3.75 -19.66
C PHE A 58 -4.61 5.10 -19.38
N THR A 59 -4.39 5.65 -18.21
CA THR A 59 -4.84 7.00 -17.82
C THR A 59 -3.60 7.91 -17.75
N PRO A 60 -3.27 8.64 -18.83
CA PRO A 60 -1.97 9.30 -18.99
C PRO A 60 -1.64 10.38 -17.96
N ASP A 61 -2.67 10.94 -17.32
CA ASP A 61 -2.53 11.92 -16.25
C ASP A 61 -2.40 11.30 -14.84
N PHE A 62 -2.32 9.96 -14.74
CA PHE A 62 -2.01 9.33 -13.47
C PHE A 62 -0.59 9.68 -13.04
N VAL A 63 -0.50 10.34 -11.90
CA VAL A 63 0.76 10.69 -11.24
C VAL A 63 0.67 10.47 -9.75
N ALA A 64 1.81 10.18 -9.10
CA ALA A 64 1.96 10.15 -7.65
C ALA A 64 3.44 10.32 -7.26
N ARG A 65 3.69 10.83 -6.05
CA ARG A 65 5.02 10.82 -5.44
C ARG A 65 5.01 9.89 -4.26
N LYS A 66 6.01 9.04 -4.17
CA LYS A 66 6.12 8.01 -3.13
C LYS A 66 7.49 8.04 -2.51
N SER A 67 7.52 7.88 -1.18
CA SER A 67 8.75 7.64 -0.43
C SER A 67 8.54 6.52 0.57
N VAL A 68 9.55 5.69 0.72
CA VAL A 68 9.65 4.67 1.75
C VAL A 68 10.93 4.91 2.52
N PHE A 69 10.82 5.13 3.81
CA PHE A 69 11.96 5.28 4.73
C PHE A 69 12.06 4.02 5.58
N CYS A 70 13.19 3.35 5.51
CA CYS A 70 13.44 2.10 6.22
C CYS A 70 14.37 2.36 7.41
N PHE A 71 13.94 1.95 8.59
CA PHE A 71 14.70 2.01 9.83
C PHE A 71 14.61 0.65 10.51
N GLU A 72 15.67 -0.15 10.40
CA GLU A 72 15.70 -1.55 10.86
C GLU A 72 14.51 -2.36 10.30
N ASN A 73 13.59 -2.82 11.16
CA ASN A 73 12.39 -3.58 10.77
C ASN A 73 11.13 -2.70 10.54
N ARG A 74 11.29 -1.37 10.41
CA ARG A 74 10.20 -0.42 10.20
C ARG A 74 10.31 0.26 8.85
N MET A 75 9.17 0.46 8.19
CA MET A 75 9.06 1.22 6.94
C MET A 75 7.99 2.29 7.08
N ILE A 76 8.39 3.56 7.00
CA ILE A 76 7.47 4.71 6.93
C ILE A 76 7.19 5.00 5.47
N CYS A 77 5.93 4.87 5.07
CA CYS A 77 5.47 5.02 3.71
C CYS A 77 4.64 6.29 3.55
N LEU A 78 5.09 7.18 2.68
CA LEU A 78 4.46 8.46 2.40
C LEU A 78 4.06 8.56 0.92
N GLY A 79 2.89 9.15 0.67
CA GLY A 79 2.45 9.51 -0.68
C GLY A 79 1.85 10.89 -0.74
N THR A 80 2.11 11.61 -1.85
CA THR A 80 1.51 12.91 -2.16
C THR A 80 1.23 13.06 -3.65
N GLY A 81 0.41 14.06 -3.99
CA GLY A 81 0.11 14.40 -5.37
C GLY A 81 -0.51 13.25 -6.16
N ILE A 82 -1.26 12.37 -5.50
CA ILE A 82 -1.97 11.27 -6.19
C ILE A 82 -3.12 11.88 -6.97
N HIS A 83 -3.00 11.81 -8.28
CA HIS A 83 -3.94 12.45 -9.20
C HIS A 83 -4.15 11.61 -10.46
N ASN A 84 -5.37 11.60 -10.98
CA ASN A 84 -5.71 11.15 -12.33
C ASN A 84 -7.15 11.56 -12.68
N SER A 85 -7.54 11.35 -13.94
CA SER A 85 -8.88 11.65 -14.47
C SER A 85 -9.80 10.43 -14.61
N ASN A 86 -9.39 9.26 -14.14
CA ASN A 86 -10.18 8.03 -14.29
C ASN A 86 -11.42 8.05 -13.39
N ASN A 87 -12.59 8.25 -13.99
CA ASN A 87 -13.89 8.27 -13.30
C ASN A 87 -14.54 6.88 -13.19
N GLU A 88 -13.95 5.85 -13.77
CA GLU A 88 -14.52 4.50 -13.81
C GLU A 88 -14.01 3.62 -12.68
N TYR A 89 -12.70 3.64 -12.42
CA TYR A 89 -12.05 2.77 -11.45
C TYR A 89 -11.42 3.56 -10.30
N PRO A 90 -11.44 3.01 -9.07
CA PRO A 90 -10.82 3.67 -7.92
C PRO A 90 -9.29 3.61 -8.00
N THR A 91 -8.65 4.63 -7.44
CA THR A 91 -7.22 4.64 -7.17
C THR A 91 -6.97 4.15 -5.76
N GLU A 92 -6.03 3.23 -5.60
CA GLU A 92 -5.77 2.54 -4.34
C GLU A 92 -4.27 2.49 -4.02
N THR A 93 -3.91 2.54 -2.73
CA THR A 93 -2.58 2.17 -2.23
C THR A 93 -2.71 0.92 -1.40
N THR A 94 -2.14 -0.18 -1.88
CA THR A 94 -2.24 -1.48 -1.19
C THR A 94 -1.30 -1.52 0.01
N LEU A 95 -1.84 -1.86 1.18
CA LEU A 95 -1.06 -2.14 2.38
C LEU A 95 -0.54 -3.58 2.33
N PHE A 96 -1.44 -4.55 2.25
CA PHE A 96 -1.08 -5.96 2.11
C PHE A 96 -2.16 -6.75 1.35
N GLN A 97 -1.74 -7.89 0.81
CA GLN A 97 -2.59 -9.00 0.39
C GLN A 97 -1.86 -10.29 0.73
N SER A 98 -2.46 -11.10 1.59
CA SER A 98 -1.90 -12.36 2.08
C SER A 98 -2.90 -13.50 1.93
N THR A 99 -2.41 -14.71 1.70
CA THR A 99 -3.26 -15.90 1.71
C THR A 99 -3.91 -16.09 3.07
N PHE A 100 -5.18 -16.49 3.08
CA PHE A 100 -5.94 -16.67 4.30
C PHE A 100 -6.48 -18.11 4.38
N GLN A 101 -6.17 -18.81 5.45
CA GLN A 101 -6.65 -20.17 5.73
C GLN A 101 -7.57 -20.14 6.96
N LYS A 102 -8.85 -20.48 6.76
CA LYS A 102 -9.82 -20.54 7.87
C LYS A 102 -9.32 -21.47 8.97
N GLY A 103 -9.38 -21.00 10.22
CA GLY A 103 -8.91 -21.73 11.41
C GLY A 103 -7.39 -21.72 11.64
N LYS A 104 -6.60 -21.14 10.72
CA LYS A 104 -5.13 -21.01 10.85
C LYS A 104 -4.63 -19.57 10.76
N SER A 105 -5.33 -18.74 9.99
CA SER A 105 -4.98 -17.35 9.80
C SER A 105 -5.93 -16.42 10.56
N THR A 106 -5.40 -15.34 11.10
CA THR A 106 -6.14 -14.29 11.79
C THR A 106 -5.53 -12.95 11.43
N ILE A 107 -6.34 -11.93 11.21
CA ILE A 107 -5.87 -10.55 11.19
C ILE A 107 -6.39 -9.84 12.45
N LEU A 108 -5.69 -8.82 12.92
CA LEU A 108 -6.22 -7.93 13.97
C LEU A 108 -6.56 -6.57 13.36
N VAL A 109 -7.67 -6.00 13.78
CA VAL A 109 -8.08 -4.64 13.40
C VAL A 109 -8.39 -3.87 14.67
N ASN A 110 -7.55 -2.91 15.05
CA ASN A 110 -7.60 -2.19 16.32
C ASN A 110 -7.63 -3.13 17.55
N GLY A 111 -6.87 -4.23 17.48
CA GLY A 111 -6.79 -5.22 18.55
C GLY A 111 -7.88 -6.30 18.51
N GLU A 112 -8.91 -6.14 17.71
CA GLU A 112 -9.99 -7.15 17.54
C GLU A 112 -9.61 -8.19 16.48
N GLU A 113 -9.83 -9.47 16.79
CA GLU A 113 -9.60 -10.57 15.86
C GLU A 113 -10.68 -10.66 14.79
N GLU A 114 -10.24 -10.74 13.53
CA GLU A 114 -11.09 -10.97 12.39
C GLU A 114 -10.64 -12.27 11.67
N LYS A 115 -11.56 -13.22 11.53
CA LYS A 115 -11.25 -14.56 11.00
C LYS A 115 -12.34 -15.14 10.10
N GLU A 116 -13.43 -14.41 9.88
CA GLU A 116 -14.54 -14.93 9.06
C GLU A 116 -14.38 -14.55 7.59
N ILE A 117 -14.53 -15.54 6.71
CA ILE A 117 -14.56 -15.32 5.26
C ILE A 117 -15.83 -14.53 4.92
N GLY A 118 -15.69 -13.44 4.20
CA GLY A 118 -16.75 -12.48 3.93
C GLY A 118 -16.65 -11.20 4.76
N PHE A 119 -15.73 -11.17 5.73
CA PHE A 119 -15.45 -9.94 6.49
C PHE A 119 -15.09 -8.78 5.56
N LYS A 120 -15.69 -7.62 5.82
CA LYS A 120 -15.38 -6.34 5.15
C LYS A 120 -15.58 -5.19 6.11
N LYS A 121 -14.62 -4.29 6.21
CA LYS A 121 -14.67 -3.12 7.09
C LYS A 121 -14.03 -1.92 6.40
N LYS A 122 -14.63 -0.74 6.59
CA LYS A 122 -14.06 0.55 6.17
C LYS A 122 -13.72 1.34 7.41
N LEU A 123 -12.50 1.83 7.50
CA LEU A 123 -12.00 2.62 8.64
C LEU A 123 -11.11 3.74 8.12
N SER A 124 -11.00 4.80 8.91
CA SER A 124 -10.06 5.89 8.62
C SER A 124 -8.99 5.93 9.70
N GLY A 125 -7.74 6.06 9.27
CA GLY A 125 -6.62 6.42 10.14
C GLY A 125 -6.38 7.92 10.06
N THR A 126 -6.24 8.56 11.21
CA THR A 126 -5.81 9.97 11.34
C THR A 126 -4.73 10.06 12.39
N THR A 127 -4.06 11.22 12.49
CA THR A 127 -3.05 11.46 13.53
C THR A 127 -3.63 11.32 14.94
N GLU A 128 -4.89 11.72 15.14
CA GLU A 128 -5.59 11.66 16.43
C GLU A 128 -6.17 10.26 16.69
N LYS A 129 -6.50 9.52 15.62
CA LYS A 129 -7.09 8.18 15.71
C LYS A 129 -6.34 7.22 14.80
N LEU A 130 -5.27 6.69 15.35
CA LEU A 130 -4.42 5.72 14.67
C LEU A 130 -5.22 4.44 14.34
N LEU A 131 -5.20 4.02 13.07
CA LEU A 131 -5.72 2.72 12.67
C LEU A 131 -4.60 1.68 12.73
N SER A 132 -4.78 0.64 13.53
CA SER A 132 -3.86 -0.48 13.65
C SER A 132 -4.41 -1.73 12.98
N ILE A 133 -3.60 -2.36 12.13
CA ILE A 133 -3.92 -3.63 11.46
C ILE A 133 -2.72 -4.55 11.60
N ARG A 134 -2.93 -5.80 12.00
CA ARG A 134 -1.93 -6.87 11.93
C ARG A 134 -2.34 -7.88 10.86
N ASP A 135 -1.46 -8.19 9.93
CA ASP A 135 -1.69 -9.22 8.92
C ASP A 135 -1.46 -10.65 9.47
N GLY A 136 -1.70 -11.65 8.63
CA GLY A 136 -1.53 -13.07 8.99
C GLY A 136 -0.06 -13.50 9.17
N TYR A 137 0.91 -12.65 8.85
CA TYR A 137 2.36 -12.88 9.00
C TYR A 137 2.98 -12.11 10.16
N ASN A 138 2.15 -11.51 11.03
CA ASN A 138 2.57 -10.68 12.15
C ASN A 138 3.27 -9.37 11.74
N ASN A 139 2.98 -8.84 10.54
CA ASN A 139 3.37 -7.48 10.22
C ASN A 139 2.26 -6.53 10.70
N HIS A 140 2.66 -5.41 11.31
CA HIS A 140 1.74 -4.40 11.82
C HIS A 140 1.74 -3.18 10.90
N TYR A 141 0.56 -2.68 10.61
CA TYR A 141 0.32 -1.49 9.78
C TYR A 141 -0.37 -0.46 10.65
N PHE A 142 0.25 0.71 10.78
CA PHE A 142 -0.30 1.84 11.52
C PHE A 142 -0.57 2.97 10.54
N VAL A 143 -1.85 3.22 10.24
CA VAL A 143 -2.25 4.25 9.27
C VAL A 143 -2.58 5.53 10.00
N LYS A 144 -1.85 6.62 9.68
CA LYS A 144 -2.04 7.97 10.22
C LYS A 144 -2.75 8.92 9.26
N ASP A 145 -2.82 8.58 7.98
CA ASP A 145 -3.58 9.34 6.97
C ASP A 145 -4.04 8.38 5.88
N GLY A 146 -5.35 8.11 5.85
CA GLY A 146 -5.96 7.28 4.81
C GLY A 146 -7.31 6.66 5.18
N ASN A 147 -8.16 6.50 4.18
CA ASN A 147 -9.39 5.72 4.27
C ASN A 147 -9.11 4.28 3.85
N VAL A 148 -9.20 3.34 4.78
CA VAL A 148 -8.77 1.97 4.58
C VAL A 148 -9.96 1.03 4.40
N GLN A 149 -9.88 0.22 3.35
CA GLN A 149 -10.72 -0.96 3.16
C GLN A 149 -9.96 -2.19 3.65
N ILE A 150 -10.63 -3.03 4.41
CA ILE A 150 -10.08 -4.28 4.94
C ILE A 150 -11.06 -5.40 4.64
N GLN A 151 -10.56 -6.53 4.15
CA GLN A 151 -11.43 -7.67 3.85
C GLN A 151 -10.73 -9.02 3.99
N ILE A 152 -11.54 -10.07 4.23
CA ILE A 152 -11.18 -11.49 4.11
C ILE A 152 -12.17 -12.09 3.12
N THR A 153 -11.74 -12.33 1.88
CA THR A 153 -12.66 -12.76 0.81
C THR A 153 -12.05 -13.83 -0.09
N LYS A 154 -12.94 -14.65 -0.67
CA LYS A 154 -12.57 -15.46 -1.82
C LYS A 154 -12.35 -14.53 -3.01
N GLN A 155 -11.27 -14.74 -3.72
CA GLN A 155 -10.92 -14.01 -4.92
C GLN A 155 -10.70 -14.98 -6.07
N GLU A 156 -11.10 -14.57 -7.25
CA GLU A 156 -10.84 -15.26 -8.50
C GLU A 156 -9.93 -14.41 -9.38
N SER A 157 -9.06 -15.08 -10.10
CA SER A 157 -8.22 -14.46 -11.11
C SER A 157 -7.96 -15.46 -12.23
N ARG A 158 -7.17 -15.06 -13.22
CA ARG A 158 -6.81 -15.91 -14.34
C ARG A 158 -5.29 -16.02 -14.46
N HIS A 159 -4.84 -17.22 -14.78
CA HIS A 159 -3.43 -17.42 -15.07
C HIS A 159 -3.03 -16.61 -16.32
N GLU A 160 -1.95 -15.88 -16.26
CA GLU A 160 -1.51 -14.96 -17.33
C GLU A 160 -1.47 -15.60 -18.72
N LYS A 161 -0.82 -16.75 -18.86
CA LYS A 161 -0.64 -17.43 -20.15
C LYS A 161 -1.82 -18.32 -20.56
N THR A 162 -2.26 -19.18 -19.64
CA THR A 162 -3.28 -20.20 -19.97
C THR A 162 -4.71 -19.68 -19.84
N ARG A 163 -4.91 -18.52 -19.21
CA ARG A 163 -6.21 -17.94 -18.85
C ARG A 163 -7.08 -18.84 -17.96
N ALA A 164 -6.52 -19.93 -17.46
CA ALA A 164 -7.20 -20.82 -16.53
C ALA A 164 -7.59 -20.05 -15.26
N VAL A 165 -8.80 -20.30 -14.78
CA VAL A 165 -9.30 -19.70 -13.53
C VAL A 165 -8.47 -20.17 -12.35
N THR A 166 -8.03 -19.24 -11.53
CA THR A 166 -7.36 -19.46 -10.25
C THR A 166 -8.20 -18.86 -9.13
N GLN A 167 -8.28 -19.53 -8.00
CA GLN A 167 -9.07 -19.11 -6.86
C GLN A 167 -8.27 -19.22 -5.57
N GLY A 168 -8.53 -18.31 -4.63
CA GLY A 168 -7.95 -18.35 -3.29
C GLY A 168 -8.72 -17.48 -2.32
N THR A 169 -8.52 -17.70 -1.04
CA THR A 169 -9.01 -16.80 0.01
C THR A 169 -7.87 -15.94 0.48
N PHE A 170 -8.10 -14.63 0.55
CA PHE A 170 -7.09 -13.65 0.91
C PHE A 170 -7.64 -12.67 1.95
N ALA A 171 -6.77 -12.31 2.88
CA ALA A 171 -6.90 -11.10 3.67
C ALA A 171 -6.18 -9.98 2.92
N SER A 172 -6.81 -8.82 2.78
CA SER A 172 -6.23 -7.66 2.11
C SER A 172 -6.69 -6.35 2.74
N ALA A 173 -5.80 -5.37 2.70
CA ALA A 173 -6.10 -4.00 3.10
C ALA A 173 -5.48 -3.02 2.11
N TRP A 174 -6.18 -1.92 1.84
CA TRP A 174 -5.70 -0.84 0.98
C TRP A 174 -6.28 0.51 1.40
N ILE A 175 -5.54 1.57 1.14
CA ILE A 175 -6.01 2.94 1.27
C ILE A 175 -6.75 3.30 -0.03
N GLU A 176 -7.98 3.75 0.09
CA GLU A 176 -8.83 4.16 -1.03
C GLU A 176 -8.72 5.67 -1.25
N HIS A 177 -8.29 6.07 -2.44
CA HIS A 177 -8.21 7.48 -2.85
C HIS A 177 -9.45 7.92 -3.64
N GLY A 178 -10.38 6.99 -3.93
CA GLY A 178 -11.56 7.24 -4.75
C GLY A 178 -11.27 7.22 -6.25
N LYS A 179 -12.28 7.60 -7.03
CA LYS A 179 -12.19 7.76 -8.48
C LYS A 179 -11.73 9.18 -8.81
N ALA A 180 -10.89 9.32 -9.84
CA ALA A 180 -10.32 10.58 -10.27
C ALA A 180 -9.82 11.46 -9.09
N PRO A 181 -8.93 10.92 -8.22
CA PRO A 181 -8.44 11.69 -7.08
C PRO A 181 -7.69 12.93 -7.53
N LYS A 182 -7.84 14.00 -6.73
CA LYS A 182 -7.10 15.25 -6.92
C LYS A 182 -6.25 15.50 -5.69
N ASN A 183 -4.93 15.39 -5.83
CA ASN A 183 -3.98 15.63 -4.75
C ASN A 183 -4.17 14.69 -3.53
N GLY A 184 -4.42 13.40 -3.77
CA GLY A 184 -4.51 12.39 -2.73
C GLY A 184 -3.19 12.21 -1.98
N THR A 185 -3.28 11.86 -0.70
CA THR A 185 -2.14 11.63 0.20
C THR A 185 -2.31 10.36 1.00
N TYR A 186 -1.22 9.87 1.58
CA TYR A 186 -1.26 8.84 2.62
C TYR A 186 -0.03 8.89 3.52
N GLU A 187 -0.19 8.36 4.73
CA GLU A 187 0.89 8.08 5.67
C GLU A 187 0.59 6.79 6.43
N TYR A 188 1.52 5.84 6.35
CA TYR A 188 1.46 4.64 7.19
C TYR A 188 2.85 4.10 7.52
N LEU A 189 2.93 3.45 8.67
CA LEU A 189 4.08 2.64 9.11
C LEU A 189 3.77 1.16 8.85
N VAL A 190 4.73 0.44 8.30
CA VAL A 190 4.79 -1.02 8.35
C VAL A 190 5.86 -1.42 9.35
N TRP A 191 5.50 -2.22 10.34
CA TRP A 191 6.43 -2.79 11.30
C TRP A 191 6.49 -4.30 11.08
N ILE A 192 7.63 -4.77 10.61
CA ILE A 192 7.83 -6.16 10.21
C ILE A 192 8.08 -6.99 11.46
N GLN A 193 7.13 -7.87 11.79
CA GLN A 193 7.21 -8.84 12.89
C GLN A 193 7.73 -8.24 14.21
N PRO A 194 7.16 -7.14 14.70
CA PRO A 194 7.60 -6.55 15.95
C PRO A 194 7.37 -7.50 17.12
N THR A 195 8.19 -7.36 18.15
CA THR A 195 7.98 -8.01 19.43
C THR A 195 6.88 -7.28 20.23
N ASP A 196 6.29 -7.96 21.21
CA ASP A 196 5.30 -7.34 22.10
C ASP A 196 5.86 -6.12 22.87
N GLN A 197 7.16 -6.14 23.18
CA GLN A 197 7.82 -5.02 23.87
C GLN A 197 7.95 -3.80 22.95
N GLU A 198 8.31 -4.01 21.69
CA GLU A 198 8.38 -2.94 20.68
C GLU A 198 6.99 -2.31 20.47
N LEU A 199 5.94 -3.11 20.38
CA LEU A 199 4.56 -2.62 20.24
C LEU A 199 4.11 -1.78 21.46
N LYS A 200 4.39 -2.23 22.68
CA LYS A 200 4.11 -1.45 23.91
C LYS A 200 4.87 -0.11 23.92
N ASN A 201 6.11 -0.12 23.48
CA ASN A 201 6.90 1.12 23.38
C ASN A 201 6.32 2.08 22.33
N TYR A 202 5.80 1.56 21.21
CA TYR A 202 5.15 2.38 20.18
C TYR A 202 3.88 3.07 20.68
N GLU A 203 3.06 2.38 21.46
CA GLU A 203 1.86 2.96 22.10
C GLU A 203 2.20 4.08 23.07
N ALA A 204 3.35 3.97 23.75
CA ALA A 204 3.83 4.94 24.73
C ALA A 204 4.52 6.16 24.10
N THR A 205 5.20 5.97 22.95
CA THR A 205 6.01 7.02 22.30
C THR A 205 5.90 6.93 20.78
N GLN A 206 5.68 8.07 20.12
CA GLN A 206 5.76 8.10 18.65
C GLN A 206 7.21 7.82 18.22
N THR A 207 7.41 6.72 17.49
CA THR A 207 8.76 6.27 17.08
C THR A 207 9.35 7.08 15.94
N TYR A 208 8.55 7.87 15.24
CA TYR A 208 8.99 8.75 14.16
C TYR A 208 8.11 10.00 14.07
N GLU A 209 8.61 10.98 13.35
CA GLU A 209 7.91 12.23 13.02
C GLU A 209 8.07 12.56 11.54
N VAL A 210 6.99 12.94 10.88
CA VAL A 210 7.02 13.47 9.51
C VAL A 210 7.18 14.98 9.60
N LEU A 211 8.39 15.47 9.31
CA LEU A 211 8.72 16.91 9.37
C LEU A 211 8.19 17.66 8.15
N GLN A 212 8.15 16.99 6.99
CA GLN A 212 7.61 17.54 5.76
C GLN A 212 7.02 16.43 4.89
N ARG A 213 5.83 16.67 4.34
CA ARG A 213 5.17 15.81 3.36
C ARG A 213 4.38 16.67 2.39
N ASN A 214 5.01 17.04 1.28
CA ASN A 214 4.38 17.79 0.21
C ASN A 214 5.01 17.43 -1.15
N ASP A 215 4.60 18.10 -2.21
CA ASP A 215 5.06 17.80 -3.56
C ASP A 215 6.54 18.12 -3.80
N SER A 216 7.17 18.89 -2.91
CA SER A 216 8.58 19.28 -3.01
C SER A 216 9.52 18.38 -2.21
N ALA A 217 9.06 17.89 -1.03
CA ALA A 217 9.89 17.06 -0.16
C ALA A 217 9.06 16.15 0.74
N HIS A 218 9.62 14.97 1.03
CA HIS A 218 9.22 14.11 2.15
C HIS A 218 10.41 14.00 3.10
N ILE A 219 10.22 14.37 4.36
CA ILE A 219 11.26 14.35 5.40
C ILE A 219 10.72 13.63 6.62
N VAL A 220 11.43 12.60 7.05
CA VAL A 220 11.10 11.80 8.23
C VAL A 220 12.26 11.86 9.21
N HIS A 221 11.96 12.09 10.47
CA HIS A 221 12.86 11.96 11.60
C HIS A 221 12.49 10.70 12.37
N ASP A 222 13.39 9.73 12.40
CA ASP A 222 13.26 8.56 13.26
C ASP A 222 13.78 8.89 14.66
N ARG A 223 13.08 8.43 15.71
CA ARG A 223 13.41 8.74 17.10
C ARG A 223 14.08 7.58 17.81
N LEU A 224 14.26 6.44 17.14
CA LEU A 224 14.83 5.23 17.73
C LEU A 224 16.23 4.90 17.21
N THR A 225 16.63 5.46 16.04
CA THR A 225 17.95 5.22 15.41
C THR A 225 18.76 6.48 15.28
#